data_165cbaabd3b3a2f516322f81d4358639
#
_entry.id   165cbaabd3b3a2f516322f81d4358639
#
_cell.length_a   1.000
_cell.length_b   1.000
_cell.length_c   1.000
_cell.angle_alpha   90.00
_cell.angle_beta   90.00
_cell.angle_gamma   90.00
#
_symmetry.space_group_name_H-M   'P 1'
#
loop_
_entity.id
_entity.type
_entity.pdbx_description
1 polymer ?
#
loop_
_entity_poly.entity_id
_entity_poly.type
_entity_poly.pdbx_seq_one_letter_code
_entity_poly.pdbx_strand_id
1 'polypeptide(L)'
;DQRMSRGLGDVYKRQMEMVASSKMRKTQDRMEMGRPYADRMLSVIGHLANSNPEYKPVYMSERDVKGIGVIVIGSDKGLCGGLNINLFRTLLPFLKEQTDNGIKQMFCPIGTKAKVFFNSFGGDVVAASEKLGDIPSLEDLIGSIKVLLDKFEQGEIDKVYLASNRFENTMTQQPEIKQLLPLLPEDTPELKHRWDYIYEPDAKELLDGLMQRYIESLVYQAVIENIACEQAAKMVAMKNATENAGTIIDELQLIYNNARQAAITQELSEIVAGAEAI
;
A
#
# COMPACT_ATOMS: atom_id res chain seq x y z
N ASP A 1 13.35 38.95 -0.03
CA ASP A 1 13.43 37.59 0.54
C ASP A 1 12.11 36.78 0.40
N GLN A 2 10.93 37.39 0.55
CA GLN A 2 9.64 36.68 0.41
C GLN A 2 9.37 36.17 -1.01
N ARG A 3 9.78 36.87 -2.06
CA ARG A 3 9.63 36.39 -3.45
C ARG A 3 10.54 35.19 -3.75
N MET A 4 11.72 35.14 -3.19
CA MET A 4 12.63 34.00 -3.34
C MET A 4 12.12 32.76 -2.59
N SER A 5 11.57 32.93 -1.38
CA SER A 5 10.98 31.83 -0.60
C SER A 5 9.74 31.24 -1.30
N ARG A 6 8.90 32.06 -1.95
CA ARG A 6 7.76 31.61 -2.76
C ARG A 6 8.22 30.74 -3.93
N GLY A 7 9.20 31.21 -4.70
CA GLY A 7 9.71 30.49 -5.86
C GLY A 7 10.30 29.12 -5.50
N LEU A 8 11.04 29.03 -4.41
CA LEU A 8 11.65 27.79 -3.93
C LEU A 8 10.60 26.76 -3.48
N GLY A 9 9.56 27.16 -2.76
CA GLY A 9 8.50 26.26 -2.32
C GLY A 9 7.69 25.67 -3.48
N ASP A 10 7.36 26.49 -4.48
CA ASP A 10 6.61 26.04 -5.65
C ASP A 10 7.46 25.17 -6.59
N VAL A 11 8.73 25.51 -6.78
CA VAL A 11 9.68 24.71 -7.54
C VAL A 11 9.85 23.34 -6.87
N TYR A 12 10.02 23.28 -5.55
CA TYR A 12 10.17 22.04 -4.81
C TYR A 12 8.93 21.12 -4.94
N LYS A 13 7.73 21.67 -4.77
CA LYS A 13 6.48 20.91 -4.90
C LYS A 13 6.28 20.37 -6.32
N ARG A 14 6.47 21.21 -7.35
CA ARG A 14 6.42 20.77 -8.75
C ARG A 14 7.46 19.72 -9.07
N GLN A 15 8.67 19.85 -8.51
CA GLN A 15 9.70 18.86 -8.67
C GLN A 15 9.30 17.51 -8.04
N MET A 16 8.68 17.53 -6.86
CA MET A 16 8.16 16.31 -6.21
C MET A 16 7.03 15.67 -7.03
N GLU A 17 6.13 16.46 -7.61
CA GLU A 17 5.07 15.98 -8.49
C GLU A 17 5.65 15.29 -9.74
N MET A 18 6.62 15.91 -10.41
CA MET A 18 7.29 15.34 -11.59
C MET A 18 8.04 14.05 -11.26
N VAL A 19 8.74 14.01 -10.12
CA VAL A 19 9.44 12.81 -9.64
C VAL A 19 8.45 11.68 -9.34
N ALA A 20 7.34 11.99 -8.67
CA ALA A 20 6.29 11.01 -8.36
C ALA A 20 5.66 10.46 -9.66
N SER A 21 5.36 11.32 -10.64
CA SER A 21 4.83 10.92 -11.93
C SER A 21 5.78 9.98 -12.69
N SER A 22 7.08 10.33 -12.73
CA SER A 22 8.10 9.47 -13.37
C SER A 22 8.24 8.11 -12.68
N LYS A 23 8.22 8.08 -11.34
CA LYS A 23 8.29 6.84 -10.56
C LYS A 23 7.04 5.98 -10.74
N MET A 24 5.85 6.60 -10.75
CA MET A 24 4.59 5.91 -10.99
C MET A 24 4.62 5.14 -12.30
N ARG A 25 5.03 5.79 -13.40
CA ARG A 25 5.11 5.14 -14.72
C ARG A 25 6.01 3.91 -14.69
N LYS A 26 7.22 4.03 -14.11
CA LYS A 26 8.15 2.89 -13.98
C LYS A 26 7.58 1.75 -13.13
N THR A 27 6.78 2.06 -12.12
CA THR A 27 6.16 1.05 -11.26
C THR A 27 4.99 0.37 -11.96
N GLN A 28 4.22 1.11 -12.78
CA GLN A 28 3.16 0.54 -13.62
C GLN A 28 3.73 -0.45 -14.64
N ASP A 29 4.82 -0.09 -15.34
CA ASP A 29 5.48 -0.98 -16.29
C ASP A 29 5.91 -2.30 -15.60
N ARG A 30 6.39 -2.23 -14.35
CA ARG A 30 6.75 -3.43 -13.58
C ARG A 30 5.56 -4.26 -13.13
N MET A 31 4.48 -3.60 -12.72
CA MET A 31 3.23 -4.27 -12.34
C MET A 31 2.68 -5.10 -13.52
N GLU A 32 2.71 -4.54 -14.73
CA GLU A 32 2.28 -5.24 -15.94
C GLU A 32 3.18 -6.42 -16.29
N MET A 33 4.50 -6.31 -16.06
CA MET A 33 5.43 -7.41 -16.29
C MET A 33 5.25 -8.59 -15.31
N GLY A 34 4.77 -8.32 -14.09
CA GLY A 34 4.58 -9.37 -13.06
C GLY A 34 3.32 -10.21 -13.24
N ARG A 35 2.26 -9.65 -13.80
CA ARG A 35 0.95 -10.32 -13.95
C ARG A 35 1.02 -11.67 -14.69
N PRO A 36 1.67 -11.80 -15.86
CA PRO A 36 1.70 -13.05 -16.60
C PRO A 36 2.35 -14.21 -15.84
N TYR A 37 3.28 -13.90 -14.93
CA TYR A 37 3.94 -14.93 -14.11
C TYR A 37 2.97 -15.50 -13.06
N ALA A 38 2.25 -14.65 -12.34
CA ALA A 38 1.27 -15.08 -11.36
C ALA A 38 0.14 -15.90 -11.99
N ASP A 39 -0.38 -15.47 -13.14
CA ASP A 39 -1.45 -16.18 -13.87
C ASP A 39 -0.99 -17.57 -14.32
N ARG A 40 0.24 -17.68 -14.83
CA ARG A 40 0.82 -18.97 -15.23
C ARG A 40 1.03 -19.90 -14.05
N MET A 41 1.52 -19.39 -12.93
CA MET A 41 1.70 -20.19 -11.72
C MET A 41 0.36 -20.70 -11.19
N LEU A 42 -0.67 -19.87 -11.17
CA LEU A 42 -2.01 -20.28 -10.74
C LEU A 42 -2.56 -21.40 -11.64
N SER A 43 -2.38 -21.30 -12.95
CA SER A 43 -2.78 -22.34 -13.89
C SER A 43 -2.05 -23.67 -13.60
N VAL A 44 -0.74 -23.64 -13.37
CA VAL A 44 0.05 -24.84 -13.04
C VAL A 44 -0.39 -25.46 -11.71
N ILE A 45 -0.60 -24.65 -10.67
CA ILE A 45 -1.10 -25.10 -9.35
C ILE A 45 -2.47 -25.76 -9.50
N GLY A 46 -3.38 -25.15 -10.28
CA GLY A 46 -4.70 -25.72 -10.54
C GLY A 46 -4.65 -27.07 -11.24
N HIS A 47 -3.77 -27.23 -12.22
CA HIS A 47 -3.57 -28.53 -12.89
C HIS A 47 -2.99 -29.58 -11.94
N LEU A 48 -1.99 -29.23 -11.14
CA LEU A 48 -1.36 -30.12 -10.16
C LEU A 48 -2.34 -30.58 -9.08
N ALA A 49 -3.14 -29.66 -8.54
CA ALA A 49 -4.15 -29.96 -7.52
C ALA A 49 -5.24 -30.90 -8.07
N ASN A 50 -5.62 -30.74 -9.34
CA ASN A 50 -6.61 -31.61 -9.98
C ASN A 50 -6.04 -32.98 -10.37
N SER A 51 -4.73 -33.10 -10.60
CA SER A 51 -4.08 -34.36 -10.99
C SER A 51 -3.88 -35.32 -9.81
N ASN A 52 -3.77 -34.81 -8.58
CA ASN A 52 -3.57 -35.60 -7.36
C ASN A 52 -4.69 -35.38 -6.33
N PRO A 53 -5.89 -35.90 -6.53
CA PRO A 53 -7.02 -35.68 -5.62
C PRO A 53 -6.84 -36.28 -4.22
N GLU A 54 -5.93 -37.22 -4.05
CA GLU A 54 -5.63 -37.85 -2.75
C GLU A 54 -4.72 -36.96 -1.84
N TYR A 55 -3.96 -36.03 -2.45
CA TYR A 55 -3.10 -35.12 -1.72
C TYR A 55 -3.76 -33.73 -1.62
N LYS A 56 -4.07 -33.33 -0.40
CA LYS A 56 -4.51 -31.95 -0.10
C LYS A 56 -3.33 -31.18 0.45
N PRO A 57 -2.78 -30.21 -0.32
CA PRO A 57 -1.71 -29.35 0.17
C PRO A 57 -2.15 -28.56 1.41
N VAL A 58 -1.22 -28.30 2.30
CA VAL A 58 -1.47 -27.56 3.54
C VAL A 58 -2.07 -26.19 3.23
N TYR A 59 -1.62 -25.52 2.19
CA TYR A 59 -2.07 -24.20 1.76
C TYR A 59 -3.47 -24.14 1.11
N MET A 60 -4.07 -25.29 0.81
CA MET A 60 -5.45 -25.39 0.28
C MET A 60 -6.43 -25.99 1.30
N SER A 61 -5.96 -26.44 2.46
CA SER A 61 -6.83 -27.08 3.44
C SER A 61 -7.54 -26.04 4.31
N GLU A 62 -8.87 -26.10 4.29
CA GLU A 62 -9.70 -25.32 5.20
C GLU A 62 -9.66 -25.90 6.61
N ARG A 63 -9.57 -25.03 7.61
CA ARG A 63 -9.55 -25.36 9.04
C ARG A 63 -10.54 -24.48 9.80
N ASP A 64 -10.94 -24.93 11.00
CA ASP A 64 -11.68 -24.08 11.91
C ASP A 64 -10.82 -22.89 12.34
N VAL A 65 -11.35 -21.68 12.14
CA VAL A 65 -10.58 -20.45 12.32
C VAL A 65 -10.43 -20.10 13.80
N LYS A 66 -9.23 -20.27 14.33
CA LYS A 66 -8.84 -19.87 15.69
C LYS A 66 -7.82 -18.74 15.70
N GLY A 67 -7.04 -18.63 14.64
CA GLY A 67 -6.05 -17.60 14.44
C GLY A 67 -6.01 -17.09 13.00
N ILE A 68 -5.78 -15.81 12.82
CA ILE A 68 -5.58 -15.19 11.52
C ILE A 68 -4.25 -14.46 11.46
N GLY A 69 -3.59 -14.57 10.29
CA GLY A 69 -2.45 -13.75 9.93
C GLY A 69 -2.88 -12.63 9.00
N VAL A 70 -2.39 -11.42 9.21
CA VAL A 70 -2.70 -10.29 8.36
C VAL A 70 -1.42 -9.63 7.87
N ILE A 71 -1.17 -9.73 6.57
CA ILE A 71 -0.11 -8.99 5.90
C ILE A 71 -0.68 -7.62 5.54
N VAL A 72 -0.06 -6.55 6.02
CA VAL A 72 -0.54 -5.18 5.77
C VAL A 72 0.52 -4.39 5.03
N ILE A 73 0.20 -3.99 3.80
CA ILE A 73 1.13 -3.25 2.95
C ILE A 73 0.86 -1.75 3.08
N GLY A 74 1.78 -1.05 3.73
CA GLY A 74 1.78 0.40 3.83
C GLY A 74 2.96 1.04 3.10
N SER A 75 3.02 2.36 3.10
CA SER A 75 4.15 3.09 2.53
C SER A 75 5.32 3.22 3.50
N ASP A 76 6.54 3.35 2.98
CA ASP A 76 7.70 3.70 3.79
C ASP A 76 7.71 5.18 4.15
N LYS A 77 7.33 6.04 3.21
CA LYS A 77 7.36 7.50 3.36
C LYS A 77 5.94 8.07 3.45
N GLY A 78 5.83 9.26 4.02
CA GLY A 78 4.59 10.03 4.05
C GLY A 78 4.34 10.85 2.78
N LEU A 79 3.50 11.86 2.90
CA LEU A 79 3.09 12.80 1.85
C LEU A 79 2.27 12.13 0.71
N CYS A 80 1.66 11.00 0.99
CA CYS A 80 0.77 10.27 0.08
C CYS A 80 -0.73 10.48 0.40
N GLY A 81 -1.07 11.65 0.92
CA GLY A 81 -2.46 11.98 1.29
C GLY A 81 -3.06 10.99 2.28
N GLY A 82 -4.28 10.53 2.01
CA GLY A 82 -5.01 9.59 2.85
C GLY A 82 -4.74 8.12 2.60
N LEU A 83 -3.79 7.74 1.75
CA LEU A 83 -3.58 6.36 1.31
C LEU A 83 -3.53 5.35 2.48
N ASN A 84 -2.59 5.52 3.41
CA ASN A 84 -2.44 4.61 4.54
C ASN A 84 -3.62 4.69 5.52
N ILE A 85 -4.12 5.91 5.76
CA ILE A 85 -5.25 6.12 6.69
C ILE A 85 -6.51 5.44 6.18
N ASN A 86 -6.77 5.50 4.87
CA ASN A 86 -7.93 4.85 4.27
C ASN A 86 -7.80 3.32 4.36
N LEU A 87 -6.60 2.77 4.10
CA LEU A 87 -6.34 1.34 4.28
C LEU A 87 -6.62 0.89 5.74
N PHE A 88 -6.08 1.61 6.71
CA PHE A 88 -6.28 1.26 8.13
C PHE A 88 -7.74 1.44 8.55
N ARG A 89 -8.43 2.48 8.05
CA ARG A 89 -9.86 2.68 8.31
C ARG A 89 -10.72 1.52 7.78
N THR A 90 -10.36 0.95 6.64
CA THR A 90 -11.05 -0.22 6.08
C THR A 90 -10.70 -1.49 6.84
N LEU A 91 -9.46 -1.63 7.30
CA LEU A 91 -8.97 -2.82 7.99
C LEU A 91 -9.47 -2.93 9.43
N LEU A 92 -9.54 -1.82 10.19
CA LEU A 92 -9.91 -1.83 11.61
C LEU A 92 -11.27 -2.45 11.92
N PRO A 93 -12.37 -2.17 11.18
CA PRO A 93 -13.65 -2.84 11.41
C PRO A 93 -13.57 -4.35 11.21
N PHE A 94 -12.85 -4.81 10.19
CA PHE A 94 -12.61 -6.24 9.96
C PHE A 94 -11.86 -6.88 11.12
N LEU A 95 -10.79 -6.25 11.62
CA LEU A 95 -10.02 -6.77 12.76
C LEU A 95 -10.87 -6.80 14.03
N LYS A 96 -11.70 -5.80 14.24
CA LYS A 96 -12.61 -5.76 15.38
C LYS A 96 -13.62 -6.92 15.36
N GLU A 97 -14.22 -7.18 14.22
CA GLU A 97 -15.12 -8.33 14.05
C GLU A 97 -14.42 -9.66 14.37
N GLN A 98 -13.18 -9.84 13.93
CA GLN A 98 -12.39 -11.04 14.27
C GLN A 98 -12.07 -11.11 15.77
N THR A 99 -11.79 -9.97 16.41
CA THR A 99 -11.57 -9.91 17.87
C THR A 99 -12.85 -10.26 18.65
N ASP A 100 -13.98 -9.74 18.22
CA ASP A 100 -15.28 -10.01 18.85
C ASP A 100 -15.67 -11.50 18.74
N ASN A 101 -15.20 -12.18 17.69
CA ASN A 101 -15.31 -13.63 17.50
C ASN A 101 -14.27 -14.45 18.29
N GLY A 102 -13.40 -13.81 19.08
CA GLY A 102 -12.36 -14.47 19.89
C GLY A 102 -11.19 -15.02 19.08
N ILE A 103 -10.98 -14.58 17.84
CA ILE A 103 -9.93 -15.05 16.95
C ILE A 103 -8.64 -14.29 17.24
N LYS A 104 -7.53 -15.02 17.44
CA LYS A 104 -6.20 -14.42 17.59
C LYS A 104 -5.75 -13.80 16.28
N GLN A 105 -5.07 -12.64 16.38
CA GLN A 105 -4.58 -11.91 15.22
C GLN A 105 -3.07 -11.72 15.30
N MET A 106 -2.38 -12.12 14.24
CA MET A 106 -0.94 -11.92 14.07
C MET A 106 -0.69 -11.03 12.85
N PHE A 107 0.19 -10.06 13.01
CA PHE A 107 0.43 -9.05 11.98
C PHE A 107 1.81 -9.17 11.37
N CYS A 108 1.85 -8.99 10.04
CA CYS A 108 3.08 -8.84 9.28
C CYS A 108 3.02 -7.52 8.48
N PRO A 109 3.33 -6.37 9.13
CA PRO A 109 3.36 -5.10 8.42
C PRO A 109 4.56 -5.00 7.49
N ILE A 110 4.29 -4.60 6.25
CA ILE A 110 5.25 -4.29 5.20
C ILE A 110 5.21 -2.78 4.97
N GLY A 111 6.35 -2.11 5.13
CA GLY A 111 6.49 -0.66 5.08
C GLY A 111 6.44 0.00 6.46
N THR A 112 7.24 1.06 6.59
CA THR A 112 7.46 1.76 7.87
C THR A 112 6.18 2.31 8.48
N LYS A 113 5.24 2.83 7.68
CA LYS A 113 3.98 3.41 8.17
C LYS A 113 3.05 2.35 8.74
N ALA A 114 2.98 1.18 8.13
CA ALA A 114 2.21 0.05 8.65
C ALA A 114 2.83 -0.47 9.96
N LYS A 115 4.15 -0.65 10.01
CA LYS A 115 4.85 -1.09 11.22
C LYS A 115 4.62 -0.17 12.41
N VAL A 116 4.78 1.15 12.22
CA VAL A 116 4.56 2.15 13.29
C VAL A 116 3.12 2.10 13.78
N PHE A 117 2.15 1.98 12.87
CA PHE A 117 0.74 1.91 13.23
C PHE A 117 0.43 0.67 14.09
N PHE A 118 0.83 -0.53 13.66
CA PHE A 118 0.53 -1.77 14.38
C PHE A 118 1.29 -1.90 15.71
N ASN A 119 2.50 -1.38 15.80
CA ASN A 119 3.21 -1.30 17.08
C ASN A 119 2.49 -0.38 18.08
N SER A 120 1.90 0.72 17.61
CA SER A 120 1.13 1.64 18.47
C SER A 120 -0.26 1.09 18.79
N PHE A 121 -0.85 0.32 17.89
CA PHE A 121 -2.14 -0.34 18.07
C PHE A 121 -2.09 -1.48 19.11
N GLY A 122 -0.90 -1.99 19.43
CA GLY A 122 -0.71 -3.11 20.36
C GLY A 122 -0.97 -4.48 19.72
N GLY A 123 -0.87 -4.59 18.39
CA GLY A 123 -1.01 -5.85 17.67
C GLY A 123 0.19 -6.78 17.88
N ASP A 124 -0.03 -8.09 17.81
CA ASP A 124 1.04 -9.10 17.82
C ASP A 124 1.77 -9.11 16.47
N VAL A 125 2.85 -8.34 16.37
CA VAL A 125 3.67 -8.21 15.17
C VAL A 125 4.72 -9.31 15.16
N VAL A 126 4.50 -10.35 14.37
CA VAL A 126 5.39 -11.53 14.29
C VAL A 126 6.58 -11.34 13.35
N ALA A 127 6.42 -10.55 12.32
CA ALA A 127 7.48 -10.17 11.39
C ALA A 127 7.16 -8.80 10.78
N ALA A 128 8.19 -8.10 10.29
CA ALA A 128 7.99 -6.82 9.60
C ALA A 128 9.10 -6.58 8.58
N SER A 129 8.76 -6.01 7.43
CA SER A 129 9.72 -5.50 6.44
C SER A 129 9.58 -3.99 6.32
N GLU A 130 10.69 -3.28 6.32
CA GLU A 130 10.71 -1.81 6.24
C GLU A 130 11.86 -1.33 5.36
N LYS A 131 11.79 -0.08 4.93
CA LYS A 131 12.82 0.57 4.09
C LYS A 131 13.04 -0.13 2.75
N LEU A 132 11.97 -0.62 2.16
CA LEU A 132 11.98 -1.34 0.88
C LEU A 132 12.37 -0.44 -0.30
N GLY A 133 12.25 0.88 -0.12
CA GLY A 133 12.57 1.86 -1.16
C GLY A 133 11.56 1.88 -2.32
N ASP A 134 12.04 2.42 -3.46
CA ASP A 134 11.20 2.53 -4.67
C ASP A 134 11.22 1.24 -5.53
N ILE A 135 12.15 0.33 -5.25
CA ILE A 135 12.41 -0.90 -6.00
C ILE A 135 12.73 -2.01 -5.00
N PRO A 136 11.72 -2.60 -4.34
CA PRO A 136 11.97 -3.72 -3.47
C PRO A 136 12.42 -4.93 -4.27
N SER A 137 13.31 -5.73 -3.70
CA SER A 137 13.59 -7.08 -4.19
C SER A 137 12.63 -8.08 -3.56
N LEU A 138 12.42 -9.22 -4.21
CA LEU A 138 11.63 -10.30 -3.61
C LEU A 138 12.30 -10.80 -2.32
N GLU A 139 13.63 -10.83 -2.29
CA GLU A 139 14.44 -11.27 -1.15
C GLU A 139 14.17 -10.46 0.12
N ASP A 140 13.90 -9.16 -0.01
CA ASP A 140 13.57 -8.26 1.12
C ASP A 140 12.25 -8.64 1.82
N LEU A 141 11.38 -9.36 1.13
CA LEU A 141 10.04 -9.73 1.59
C LEU A 141 9.95 -11.19 2.05
N ILE A 142 10.73 -12.10 1.43
CA ILE A 142 10.67 -13.55 1.68
C ILE A 142 10.79 -13.85 3.17
N GLY A 143 11.71 -13.21 3.88
CA GLY A 143 11.95 -13.47 5.30
C GLY A 143 10.72 -13.24 6.17
N SER A 144 10.00 -12.14 5.96
CA SER A 144 8.80 -11.80 6.73
C SER A 144 7.58 -12.63 6.30
N ILE A 145 7.44 -12.92 5.03
CA ILE A 145 6.38 -13.79 4.51
C ILE A 145 6.55 -15.21 5.04
N LYS A 146 7.79 -15.73 5.01
CA LYS A 146 8.09 -17.08 5.49
C LYS A 146 7.71 -17.30 6.94
N VAL A 147 8.01 -16.35 7.84
CA VAL A 147 7.60 -16.44 9.25
C VAL A 147 6.09 -16.66 9.39
N LEU A 148 5.29 -15.99 8.57
CA LEU A 148 3.84 -16.13 8.62
C LEU A 148 3.38 -17.47 8.01
N LEU A 149 4.03 -17.93 6.92
CA LEU A 149 3.75 -19.23 6.31
C LEU A 149 4.12 -20.38 7.24
N ASP A 150 5.26 -20.32 7.92
CA ASP A 150 5.67 -21.32 8.90
C ASP A 150 4.63 -21.44 10.05
N LYS A 151 4.06 -20.31 10.51
CA LYS A 151 2.99 -20.31 11.51
C LYS A 151 1.67 -20.90 10.97
N PHE A 152 1.37 -20.70 9.71
CA PHE A 152 0.24 -21.34 9.06
C PHE A 152 0.42 -22.86 8.94
N GLU A 153 1.62 -23.33 8.57
CA GLU A 153 1.95 -24.75 8.51
C GLU A 153 1.88 -25.42 9.89
N GLN A 154 2.35 -24.74 10.94
CA GLN A 154 2.30 -25.20 12.32
C GLN A 154 0.88 -25.21 12.92
N GLY A 155 -0.09 -24.61 12.23
CA GLY A 155 -1.48 -24.53 12.71
C GLY A 155 -1.72 -23.47 13.79
N GLU A 156 -0.80 -22.53 13.97
CA GLU A 156 -1.02 -21.36 14.83
C GLU A 156 -1.96 -20.33 14.19
N ILE A 157 -2.01 -20.33 12.86
CA ILE A 157 -2.83 -19.48 12.02
C ILE A 157 -3.60 -20.35 11.04
N ASP A 158 -4.89 -20.11 10.88
CA ASP A 158 -5.77 -20.90 10.01
C ASP A 158 -6.14 -20.16 8.72
N LYS A 159 -6.07 -18.82 8.74
CA LYS A 159 -6.27 -17.97 7.56
C LYS A 159 -5.25 -16.87 7.49
N VAL A 160 -4.86 -16.51 6.27
CA VAL A 160 -3.99 -15.35 6.00
C VAL A 160 -4.71 -14.39 5.08
N TYR A 161 -4.73 -13.13 5.49
CA TYR A 161 -5.30 -12.02 4.72
C TYR A 161 -4.21 -11.05 4.28
N LEU A 162 -4.39 -10.50 3.11
CA LEU A 162 -3.55 -9.46 2.53
C LEU A 162 -4.36 -8.16 2.46
N ALA A 163 -3.92 -7.15 3.19
CA ALA A 163 -4.49 -5.82 3.15
C ALA A 163 -3.55 -4.87 2.39
N SER A 164 -3.99 -4.37 1.25
CA SER A 164 -3.21 -3.52 0.35
C SER A 164 -4.09 -2.49 -0.35
N ASN A 165 -3.47 -1.57 -1.08
CA ASN A 165 -4.19 -0.63 -1.94
C ASN A 165 -4.11 -1.11 -3.38
N ARG A 166 -5.27 -1.29 -4.02
CA ARG A 166 -5.42 -1.61 -5.43
C ARG A 166 -5.36 -0.33 -6.25
N PHE A 167 -4.60 -0.37 -7.33
CA PHE A 167 -4.50 0.74 -8.27
C PHE A 167 -5.63 0.68 -9.29
N GLU A 168 -6.56 1.62 -9.25
CA GLU A 168 -7.59 1.78 -10.27
C GLU A 168 -7.18 2.81 -11.31
N ASN A 169 -6.82 3.99 -10.85
CA ASN A 169 -6.31 5.08 -11.68
C ASN A 169 -5.50 6.05 -10.82
N THR A 170 -4.94 7.06 -11.45
CA THR A 170 -4.09 8.07 -10.78
C THR A 170 -4.82 8.82 -9.64
N MET A 171 -6.13 9.00 -9.75
CA MET A 171 -6.94 9.74 -8.77
C MET A 171 -7.52 8.83 -7.69
N THR A 172 -7.73 7.54 -7.99
CA THR A 172 -8.43 6.60 -7.12
C THR A 172 -7.56 5.39 -6.82
N GLN A 173 -7.28 5.17 -5.54
CA GLN A 173 -6.65 3.98 -5.00
C GLN A 173 -7.61 3.37 -4.00
N GLN A 174 -7.95 2.10 -4.18
CA GLN A 174 -8.96 1.43 -3.39
C GLN A 174 -8.31 0.49 -2.36
N PRO A 175 -8.56 0.68 -1.05
CA PRO A 175 -8.16 -0.28 -0.04
C PRO A 175 -8.88 -1.62 -0.24
N GLU A 176 -8.15 -2.70 -0.25
CA GLU A 176 -8.66 -4.07 -0.43
C GLU A 176 -8.12 -4.99 0.66
N ILE A 177 -8.98 -5.88 1.15
CA ILE A 177 -8.61 -6.98 2.04
C ILE A 177 -8.94 -8.27 1.28
N LYS A 178 -7.91 -9.02 0.92
CA LYS A 178 -8.04 -10.26 0.15
C LYS A 178 -7.58 -11.44 0.99
N GLN A 179 -8.34 -12.55 0.99
CA GLN A 179 -7.85 -13.79 1.56
C GLN A 179 -6.71 -14.34 0.70
N LEU A 180 -5.57 -14.60 1.32
CA LEU A 180 -4.39 -15.17 0.69
C LEU A 180 -4.34 -16.69 0.92
N LEU A 181 -4.65 -17.13 2.14
CA LEU A 181 -4.69 -18.53 2.53
C LEU A 181 -5.97 -18.84 3.34
N PRO A 182 -6.52 -20.06 3.22
CA PRO A 182 -6.20 -21.07 2.19
C PRO A 182 -6.47 -20.57 0.78
N LEU A 183 -5.68 -21.07 -0.17
CA LEU A 183 -5.91 -20.84 -1.60
C LEU A 183 -7.19 -21.54 -2.02
N LEU A 184 -8.19 -20.75 -2.42
CA LEU A 184 -9.41 -21.29 -2.98
C LEU A 184 -9.17 -21.57 -4.48
N PRO A 185 -9.42 -22.77 -4.97
CA PRO A 185 -9.35 -23.04 -6.39
C PRO A 185 -10.41 -22.19 -7.10
N GLU A 186 -9.99 -21.24 -7.92
CA GLU A 186 -10.92 -20.59 -8.83
C GLU A 186 -11.40 -21.62 -9.88
N ASP A 187 -12.71 -21.77 -10.01
CA ASP A 187 -13.34 -22.57 -11.06
C ASP A 187 -13.13 -21.91 -12.43
N THR A 188 -11.90 -21.92 -12.90
CA THR A 188 -11.59 -21.46 -14.26
C THR A 188 -11.93 -22.59 -15.25
N PRO A 189 -12.71 -22.32 -16.29
CA PRO A 189 -13.09 -23.33 -17.31
C PRO A 189 -11.90 -23.98 -18.01
N GLU A 190 -10.75 -23.30 -18.01
CA GLU A 190 -9.50 -23.76 -18.64
C GLU A 190 -8.84 -24.93 -17.90
N LEU A 191 -9.17 -25.14 -16.61
CA LEU A 191 -8.61 -26.23 -15.79
C LEU A 191 -9.23 -27.61 -16.06
N LYS A 192 -10.17 -27.73 -16.99
CA LYS A 192 -10.86 -28.99 -17.31
C LYS A 192 -10.04 -29.98 -18.15
N HIS A 193 -8.92 -29.57 -18.73
CA HIS A 193 -8.04 -30.47 -19.45
C HIS A 193 -7.05 -31.14 -18.49
N ARG A 194 -7.18 -32.43 -18.31
CA ARG A 194 -6.20 -33.27 -17.61
C ARG A 194 -4.96 -33.40 -18.50
N TRP A 195 -3.88 -32.73 -18.11
CA TRP A 195 -2.57 -32.93 -18.70
C TRP A 195 -1.84 -33.94 -17.83
N ASP A 196 -1.41 -35.05 -18.38
CA ASP A 196 -0.54 -36.00 -17.69
C ASP A 196 0.90 -35.45 -17.74
N TYR A 197 1.27 -34.72 -16.72
CA TYR A 197 2.67 -34.30 -16.52
C TYR A 197 3.44 -35.40 -15.81
N ILE A 198 4.67 -35.65 -16.25
CA ILE A 198 5.64 -36.46 -15.52
C ILE A 198 6.33 -35.54 -14.53
N TYR A 199 6.17 -35.82 -13.24
CA TYR A 199 6.74 -35.02 -12.16
C TYR A 199 8.02 -35.68 -11.66
N GLU A 200 9.09 -34.89 -11.56
CA GLU A 200 10.34 -35.26 -10.91
C GLU A 200 10.75 -34.13 -9.96
N PRO A 201 11.09 -34.36 -8.68
CA PRO A 201 11.21 -35.67 -8.02
C PRO A 201 9.88 -36.24 -7.51
N ASP A 202 9.06 -35.47 -6.76
CA ASP A 202 7.75 -35.87 -6.25
C ASP A 202 6.73 -34.73 -6.46
N ALA A 203 5.56 -35.10 -6.95
CA ALA A 203 4.47 -34.16 -7.21
C ALA A 203 4.08 -33.37 -5.95
N LYS A 204 4.21 -33.97 -4.77
CA LYS A 204 3.87 -33.33 -3.48
C LYS A 204 4.84 -32.21 -3.13
N GLU A 205 6.14 -32.48 -3.11
CA GLU A 205 7.18 -31.49 -2.79
C GLU A 205 7.18 -30.35 -3.81
N LEU A 206 6.97 -30.69 -5.08
CA LEU A 206 6.86 -29.72 -6.15
C LEU A 206 5.67 -28.78 -5.95
N LEU A 207 4.50 -29.33 -5.59
CA LEU A 207 3.27 -28.57 -5.40
C LEU A 207 3.38 -27.61 -4.21
N ASP A 208 3.89 -28.08 -3.06
CA ASP A 208 4.09 -27.23 -1.88
C ASP A 208 5.09 -26.09 -2.16
N GLY A 209 6.20 -26.40 -2.83
CA GLY A 209 7.19 -25.41 -3.24
C GLY A 209 6.64 -24.38 -4.24
N LEU A 210 5.81 -24.80 -5.20
CA LEU A 210 5.16 -23.91 -6.15
C LEU A 210 4.13 -23.02 -5.48
N MET A 211 3.34 -23.55 -4.53
CA MET A 211 2.37 -22.76 -3.77
C MET A 211 3.05 -21.70 -2.93
N GLN A 212 4.14 -22.04 -2.25
CA GLN A 212 4.91 -21.04 -1.50
C GLN A 212 5.41 -19.93 -2.42
N ARG A 213 6.01 -20.27 -3.58
CA ARG A 213 6.48 -19.29 -4.57
C ARG A 213 5.34 -18.44 -5.14
N TYR A 214 4.18 -19.03 -5.35
CA TYR A 214 3.00 -18.29 -5.78
C TYR A 214 2.55 -17.26 -4.76
N ILE A 215 2.47 -17.64 -3.48
CA ILE A 215 2.12 -16.73 -2.38
C ILE A 215 3.14 -15.58 -2.29
N GLU A 216 4.43 -15.89 -2.32
CA GLU A 216 5.51 -14.89 -2.33
C GLU A 216 5.35 -13.91 -3.51
N SER A 217 5.02 -14.42 -4.68
CA SER A 217 4.78 -13.62 -5.89
C SER A 217 3.54 -12.73 -5.76
N LEU A 218 2.44 -13.23 -5.19
CA LEU A 218 1.23 -12.42 -4.96
C LEU A 218 1.50 -11.27 -3.99
N VAL A 219 2.20 -11.53 -2.89
CA VAL A 219 2.55 -10.47 -1.93
C VAL A 219 3.50 -9.46 -2.58
N TYR A 220 4.49 -9.91 -3.34
CA TYR A 220 5.40 -9.03 -4.07
C TYR A 220 4.64 -8.15 -5.07
N GLN A 221 3.71 -8.72 -5.83
CA GLN A 221 2.88 -7.97 -6.78
C GLN A 221 2.04 -6.90 -6.05
N ALA A 222 1.44 -7.24 -4.91
CA ALA A 222 0.68 -6.29 -4.12
C ALA A 222 1.57 -5.16 -3.54
N VAL A 223 2.82 -5.45 -3.19
CA VAL A 223 3.80 -4.43 -2.77
C VAL A 223 4.11 -3.47 -3.93
N ILE A 224 4.38 -3.99 -5.12
CA ILE A 224 4.64 -3.15 -6.31
C ILE A 224 3.41 -2.30 -6.64
N GLU A 225 2.21 -2.88 -6.59
CA GLU A 225 0.96 -2.14 -6.81
C GLU A 225 0.74 -1.05 -5.76
N ASN A 226 1.02 -1.33 -4.49
CA ASN A 226 0.93 -0.33 -3.42
C ASN A 226 1.95 0.80 -3.60
N ILE A 227 3.15 0.53 -4.12
CA ILE A 227 4.14 1.57 -4.48
C ILE A 227 3.60 2.46 -5.61
N ALA A 228 2.93 1.87 -6.62
CA ALA A 228 2.28 2.67 -7.67
C ALA A 228 1.18 3.56 -7.08
N CYS A 229 0.35 3.03 -6.18
CA CYS A 229 -0.65 3.80 -5.43
C CYS A 229 -0.02 4.92 -4.61
N GLU A 230 1.09 4.66 -3.94
CA GLU A 230 1.84 5.67 -3.17
C GLU A 230 2.33 6.81 -4.05
N GLN A 231 2.92 6.52 -5.22
CA GLN A 231 3.40 7.57 -6.12
C GLN A 231 2.24 8.38 -6.72
N ALA A 232 1.13 7.72 -7.10
CA ALA A 232 -0.07 8.39 -7.59
C ALA A 232 -0.68 9.31 -6.52
N ALA A 233 -0.85 8.81 -5.30
CA ALA A 233 -1.37 9.58 -4.17
C ALA A 233 -0.45 10.77 -3.80
N LYS A 234 0.87 10.61 -3.88
CA LYS A 234 1.83 11.70 -3.70
C LYS A 234 1.68 12.77 -4.75
N MET A 235 1.54 12.40 -6.01
CA MET A 235 1.36 13.35 -7.11
C MET A 235 0.11 14.20 -6.89
N VAL A 236 -1.02 13.59 -6.56
CA VAL A 236 -2.28 14.30 -6.28
C VAL A 236 -2.15 15.18 -5.03
N ALA A 237 -1.54 14.65 -3.95
CA ALA A 237 -1.35 15.42 -2.72
C ALA A 237 -0.46 16.65 -2.93
N MET A 238 0.60 16.55 -3.73
CA MET A 238 1.49 17.67 -4.04
C MET A 238 0.80 18.71 -4.94
N LYS A 239 0.00 18.27 -5.91
CA LYS A 239 -0.81 19.16 -6.73
C LYS A 239 -1.77 19.98 -5.86
N ASN A 240 -2.57 19.31 -5.03
CA ASN A 240 -3.52 19.98 -4.14
C ASN A 240 -2.80 20.92 -3.14
N ALA A 241 -1.64 20.52 -2.61
CA ALA A 241 -0.84 21.37 -1.73
C ALA A 241 -0.31 22.62 -2.43
N THR A 242 0.00 22.55 -3.73
CA THR A 242 0.44 23.69 -4.53
C THR A 242 -0.70 24.67 -4.77
N GLU A 243 -1.88 24.15 -5.16
CA GLU A 243 -3.09 24.94 -5.39
C GLU A 243 -3.53 25.65 -4.09
N ASN A 244 -3.64 24.94 -2.98
CA ASN A 244 -4.01 25.52 -1.68
C ASN A 244 -3.02 26.58 -1.22
N ALA A 245 -1.71 26.34 -1.39
CA ALA A 245 -0.69 27.33 -1.04
C ALA A 245 -0.82 28.61 -1.90
N GLY A 246 -1.15 28.48 -3.17
CA GLY A 246 -1.45 29.62 -4.06
C GLY A 246 -2.59 30.46 -3.49
N THR A 247 -3.71 29.85 -3.17
CA THR A 247 -4.89 30.54 -2.62
C THR A 247 -4.57 31.30 -1.32
N ILE A 248 -3.88 30.63 -0.37
CA ILE A 248 -3.48 31.26 0.89
C ILE A 248 -2.54 32.45 0.66
N ILE A 249 -1.63 32.34 -0.30
CA ILE A 249 -0.72 33.41 -0.66
C ILE A 249 -1.49 34.61 -1.20
N ASP A 250 -2.45 34.41 -2.07
CA ASP A 250 -3.25 35.47 -2.66
C ASP A 250 -4.12 36.17 -1.60
N GLU A 251 -4.73 35.40 -0.70
CA GLU A 251 -5.47 35.94 0.45
C GLU A 251 -4.59 36.81 1.36
N LEU A 252 -3.41 36.29 1.73
CA LEU A 252 -2.46 37.04 2.56
C LEU A 252 -1.96 38.31 1.86
N GLN A 253 -1.79 38.27 0.54
CA GLN A 253 -1.38 39.42 -0.23
C GLN A 253 -2.47 40.51 -0.26
N LEU A 254 -3.75 40.12 -0.34
CA LEU A 254 -4.88 41.03 -0.24
C LEU A 254 -4.90 41.71 1.14
N ILE A 255 -4.78 40.92 2.23
CA ILE A 255 -4.76 41.43 3.60
C ILE A 255 -3.60 42.40 3.78
N TYR A 256 -2.40 42.04 3.33
CA TYR A 256 -1.21 42.91 3.40
C TYR A 256 -1.43 44.21 2.64
N ASN A 257 -1.95 44.17 1.41
CA ASN A 257 -2.20 45.38 0.63
C ASN A 257 -3.21 46.31 1.31
N ASN A 258 -4.30 45.72 1.86
CA ASN A 258 -5.32 46.49 2.58
C ASN A 258 -4.72 47.13 3.84
N ALA A 259 -3.95 46.39 4.64
CA ALA A 259 -3.28 46.93 5.83
C ALA A 259 -2.26 48.04 5.49
N ARG A 260 -1.49 47.84 4.40
CA ARG A 260 -0.54 48.83 3.92
C ARG A 260 -1.27 50.13 3.47
N GLN A 261 -2.37 50.00 2.72
CA GLN A 261 -3.16 51.18 2.30
C GLN A 261 -3.76 51.92 3.50
N ALA A 262 -4.29 51.18 4.48
CA ALA A 262 -4.80 51.77 5.72
C ALA A 262 -3.69 52.54 6.51
N ALA A 263 -2.51 51.96 6.64
CA ALA A 263 -1.38 52.62 7.30
C ALA A 263 -0.94 53.90 6.57
N ILE A 264 -0.81 53.83 5.22
CA ILE A 264 -0.48 55.00 4.39
C ILE A 264 -1.55 56.09 4.55
N THR A 265 -2.83 55.73 4.53
CA THR A 265 -3.94 56.69 4.67
C THR A 265 -3.92 57.32 6.05
N GLN A 266 -3.63 56.54 7.10
CA GLN A 266 -3.49 57.06 8.46
C GLN A 266 -2.31 58.04 8.56
N GLU A 267 -1.13 57.72 8.07
CA GLU A 267 0.05 58.59 8.08
C GLU A 267 -0.24 59.90 7.30
N LEU A 268 -0.91 59.84 6.14
CA LEU A 268 -1.30 61.01 5.38
C LEU A 268 -2.30 61.87 6.15
N SER A 269 -3.28 61.27 6.83
CA SER A 269 -4.25 62.00 7.65
C SER A 269 -3.58 62.71 8.85
N GLU A 270 -2.61 62.07 9.49
CA GLU A 270 -1.83 62.62 10.57
C GLU A 270 -0.95 63.81 10.12
N ILE A 271 -0.33 63.70 8.93
CA ILE A 271 0.44 64.81 8.32
C ILE A 271 -0.46 66.00 7.98
N VAL A 272 -1.65 65.77 7.37
CA VAL A 272 -2.59 66.82 7.02
C VAL A 272 -3.12 67.53 8.28
N ALA A 273 -3.55 66.74 9.28
CA ALA A 273 -4.00 67.28 10.56
C ALA A 273 -2.89 68.10 11.30
N GLY A 274 -1.65 67.65 11.22
CA GLY A 274 -0.51 68.40 11.75
C GLY A 274 -0.22 69.70 10.99
N ALA A 275 -0.43 69.73 9.68
CA ALA A 275 -0.25 70.90 8.87
C ALA A 275 -1.38 71.94 9.06
N GLU A 276 -2.60 71.51 9.39
CA GLU A 276 -3.73 72.43 9.70
C GLU A 276 -3.64 73.01 11.12
N ALA A 277 -2.82 72.44 12.01
CA ALA A 277 -2.62 72.89 13.40
C ALA A 277 -1.50 73.94 13.54
N ILE A 278 -0.79 74.30 12.48
CA ILE A 278 0.22 75.36 12.42
C ILE A 278 -0.36 76.57 11.70
#